data_35d5bb4ffbcdba50a82763c94aa1ffec
#
_entry.id   35d5bb4ffbcdba50a82763c94aa1ffec
#
_cell.length_a   1.000
_cell.length_b   1.000
_cell.length_c   1.000
_cell.angle_alpha   90.00
_cell.angle_beta   90.00
_cell.angle_gamma   90.00
#
_symmetry.space_group_name_H-M   'P 1'
#
loop_
_entity.id
_entity.type
_entity.pdbx_description
1 polymer ?
#
loop_
_entity_poly.entity_id
_entity_poly.type
_entity_poly.pdbx_seq_one_letter_code
_entity_poly.pdbx_strand_id
1 'polypeptide(L)'
;MGRYGVGNRQACRCVKLHRSMYFYRSRMNPLTALRQRARELAHARVRFGYRRIYMLLRREGWDVGKDRFYRVYCEENLGLRRKRPWRHVSAVHRVAKQPAERPNEVWGMDFVADQLADGRKIRTLTIIDLFTRECLGIEVGFSLKANDVVAAMNRLERARGIPARISCDNGSEFAGGQMDLWAYSHQVQMDFNRRGKPTDNATVESFNGKFREECLNAHWFESIEDARRKIDAWRWDYNEHRPHRSLEGLTPREFALKAGS
;
A
#
# COMPACT_ATOMS: atom_id res chain seq x y z
N MET A 1 27.42 -22.47 -39.98
CA MET A 1 27.29 -21.79 -41.31
C MET A 1 25.80 -21.60 -41.55
N GLY A 2 25.37 -20.33 -41.68
CA GLY A 2 23.95 -20.01 -41.85
C GLY A 2 23.47 -20.18 -43.28
N ARG A 3 22.22 -19.93 -43.52
CA ARG A 3 21.41 -20.13 -44.76
C ARG A 3 22.05 -19.66 -46.06
N TYR A 4 23.13 -18.84 -46.01
CA TYR A 4 23.80 -18.23 -47.18
C TYR A 4 25.28 -18.64 -47.38
N GLY A 5 25.83 -19.58 -46.60
CA GLY A 5 27.21 -20.03 -46.71
C GLY A 5 28.29 -18.96 -46.42
N VAL A 6 27.90 -17.81 -45.87
CA VAL A 6 28.77 -16.67 -45.62
C VAL A 6 29.56 -16.88 -44.34
N GLY A 7 30.90 -16.73 -44.38
CA GLY A 7 31.73 -16.84 -43.19
C GLY A 7 31.52 -15.69 -42.20
N ASN A 8 31.67 -15.94 -40.87
CA ASN A 8 31.49 -14.93 -39.81
C ASN A 8 32.26 -13.64 -40.02
N ARG A 9 33.47 -13.69 -40.64
CA ARG A 9 34.29 -12.51 -40.94
C ARG A 9 33.61 -11.59 -41.96
N GLN A 10 33.04 -12.16 -43.01
CA GLN A 10 32.35 -11.43 -44.06
C GLN A 10 30.99 -10.88 -43.56
N ALA A 11 30.25 -11.68 -42.82
CA ALA A 11 29.00 -11.26 -42.19
C ALA A 11 29.22 -10.07 -41.24
N CYS A 12 30.22 -10.13 -40.35
CA CYS A 12 30.57 -9.01 -39.47
C CYS A 12 30.95 -7.74 -40.23
N ARG A 13 31.66 -7.86 -41.37
CA ARG A 13 32.00 -6.71 -42.21
C ARG A 13 30.77 -6.07 -42.84
N CYS A 14 29.83 -6.88 -43.34
CA CYS A 14 28.57 -6.38 -43.93
C CYS A 14 27.74 -5.57 -42.95
N VAL A 15 27.63 -6.01 -41.69
CA VAL A 15 26.85 -5.31 -40.63
C VAL A 15 27.70 -4.30 -39.83
N LYS A 16 28.93 -4.04 -40.24
CA LYS A 16 29.90 -3.14 -39.57
C LYS A 16 30.09 -3.47 -38.08
N LEU A 17 30.04 -4.75 -37.74
CA LEU A 17 30.23 -5.25 -36.37
C LEU A 17 31.68 -5.74 -36.21
N HIS A 18 32.37 -5.32 -35.13
CA HIS A 18 33.69 -5.85 -34.83
C HIS A 18 33.62 -7.32 -34.47
N ARG A 19 34.52 -8.16 -34.99
CA ARG A 19 34.47 -9.62 -34.79
C ARG A 19 34.54 -10.04 -33.31
N SER A 20 35.25 -9.31 -32.48
CA SER A 20 35.29 -9.56 -31.02
C SER A 20 33.93 -9.41 -30.37
N MET A 21 33.09 -8.49 -30.86
CA MET A 21 31.70 -8.32 -30.34
C MET A 21 30.82 -9.49 -30.74
N TYR A 22 31.00 -10.06 -31.94
CA TYR A 22 30.28 -11.25 -32.39
C TYR A 22 30.56 -12.49 -31.49
N PHE A 23 31.83 -12.65 -31.06
CA PHE A 23 32.23 -13.76 -30.18
C PHE A 23 32.18 -13.42 -28.70
N TYR A 24 31.80 -12.19 -28.35
CA TYR A 24 31.72 -11.79 -26.95
C TYR A 24 30.66 -12.63 -26.21
N ARG A 25 31.09 -13.32 -25.18
CA ARG A 25 30.21 -13.97 -24.19
C ARG A 25 30.33 -13.22 -22.88
N SER A 26 29.20 -12.77 -22.36
CA SER A 26 29.19 -12.13 -21.05
C SER A 26 29.73 -13.07 -19.99
N ARG A 27 30.68 -12.57 -19.18
CA ARG A 27 31.20 -13.28 -18.00
C ARG A 27 30.47 -12.87 -16.72
N MET A 28 29.46 -12.03 -16.86
CA MET A 28 28.66 -11.60 -15.69
C MET A 28 27.87 -12.78 -15.12
N ASN A 29 27.84 -12.85 -13.80
CA ASN A 29 26.97 -13.78 -13.10
C ASN A 29 25.51 -13.56 -13.54
N PRO A 30 24.82 -14.57 -14.08
CA PRO A 30 23.45 -14.43 -14.59
C PRO A 30 22.43 -14.15 -13.50
N LEU A 31 22.81 -14.27 -12.20
CA LEU A 31 21.95 -14.05 -11.05
C LEU A 31 20.66 -14.88 -11.07
N THR A 32 20.73 -16.12 -11.55
CA THR A 32 19.56 -16.98 -11.80
C THR A 32 18.68 -17.14 -10.57
N ALA A 33 19.27 -17.40 -9.41
CA ALA A 33 18.52 -17.53 -8.15
C ALA A 33 17.83 -16.23 -7.75
N LEU A 34 18.52 -15.07 -7.88
CA LEU A 34 17.93 -13.77 -7.62
C LEU A 34 16.76 -13.47 -8.57
N ARG A 35 16.91 -13.79 -9.86
CA ARG A 35 15.87 -13.60 -10.88
C ARG A 35 14.64 -14.44 -10.55
N GLN A 36 14.85 -15.70 -10.20
CA GLN A 36 13.78 -16.61 -9.80
C GLN A 36 13.04 -16.05 -8.58
N ARG A 37 13.78 -15.68 -7.53
CA ARG A 37 13.16 -15.13 -6.32
C ARG A 37 12.42 -13.82 -6.58
N ALA A 38 12.96 -12.93 -7.41
CA ALA A 38 12.29 -11.69 -7.81
C ALA A 38 10.96 -11.95 -8.54
N ARG A 39 10.90 -12.97 -9.42
CA ARG A 39 9.65 -13.37 -10.07
C ARG A 39 8.63 -13.93 -9.08
N GLU A 40 9.04 -14.79 -8.17
CA GLU A 40 8.16 -15.34 -7.11
C GLU A 40 7.53 -14.21 -6.27
N LEU A 41 8.36 -13.27 -5.80
CA LEU A 41 7.88 -12.12 -5.03
C LEU A 41 6.94 -11.23 -5.85
N ALA A 42 7.24 -11.00 -7.14
CA ALA A 42 6.38 -10.21 -8.02
C ALA A 42 5.03 -10.88 -8.30
N HIS A 43 5.00 -12.20 -8.43
CA HIS A 43 3.77 -12.98 -8.60
C HIS A 43 2.96 -13.04 -7.30
N ALA A 44 3.60 -13.27 -6.15
CA ALA A 44 2.92 -13.26 -4.85
C ALA A 44 2.38 -11.86 -4.46
N ARG A 45 3.04 -10.81 -4.93
CA ARG A 45 2.76 -9.41 -4.60
C ARG A 45 2.53 -8.57 -5.86
N VAL A 46 1.50 -8.87 -6.60
CA VAL A 46 1.20 -8.32 -7.96
C VAL A 46 1.24 -6.78 -8.02
N ARG A 47 0.95 -6.08 -6.91
CA ARG A 47 0.95 -4.62 -6.83
C ARG A 47 2.25 -4.02 -6.28
N PHE A 48 3.27 -4.84 -6.00
CA PHE A 48 4.55 -4.35 -5.53
C PHE A 48 5.46 -3.99 -6.71
N GLY A 49 5.87 -2.71 -6.77
CA GLY A 49 6.89 -2.26 -7.73
C GLY A 49 8.31 -2.58 -7.24
N TYR A 50 9.30 -2.38 -8.12
CA TYR A 50 10.70 -2.76 -7.89
C TYR A 50 11.28 -2.33 -6.54
N ARG A 51 10.89 -1.16 -6.01
CA ARG A 51 11.41 -0.68 -4.71
C ARG A 51 10.99 -1.54 -3.54
N ARG A 52 9.74 -2.02 -3.53
CA ARG A 52 9.24 -2.90 -2.47
C ARG A 52 9.81 -4.30 -2.61
N ILE A 53 9.86 -4.85 -3.83
CA ILE A 53 10.47 -6.16 -4.08
C ILE A 53 11.95 -6.12 -3.69
N TYR A 54 12.67 -5.04 -4.03
CA TYR A 54 14.05 -4.83 -3.59
C TYR A 54 14.18 -4.85 -2.06
N MET A 55 13.30 -4.15 -1.33
CA MET A 55 13.32 -4.16 0.14
C MET A 55 13.07 -5.54 0.72
N LEU A 56 12.12 -6.31 0.15
CA LEU A 56 11.88 -7.69 0.57
C LEU A 56 13.11 -8.57 0.34
N LEU A 57 13.74 -8.49 -0.82
CA LEU A 57 14.98 -9.22 -1.11
C LEU A 57 16.10 -8.86 -0.14
N ARG A 58 16.27 -7.57 0.19
CA ARG A 58 17.27 -7.15 1.19
C ARG A 58 16.98 -7.73 2.58
N ARG A 59 15.72 -7.83 2.98
CA ARG A 59 15.30 -8.48 4.25
C ARG A 59 15.54 -9.99 4.24
N GLU A 60 15.44 -10.63 3.09
CA GLU A 60 15.79 -12.06 2.90
C GLU A 60 17.31 -12.30 2.86
N GLY A 61 18.13 -11.24 3.00
CA GLY A 61 19.58 -11.34 3.02
C GLY A 61 20.27 -11.30 1.65
N TRP A 62 19.54 -11.00 0.56
CA TRP A 62 20.17 -10.87 -0.76
C TRP A 62 21.06 -9.63 -0.83
N ASP A 63 22.35 -9.84 -1.04
CA ASP A 63 23.31 -8.76 -1.23
C ASP A 63 23.37 -8.32 -2.70
N VAL A 64 22.48 -7.42 -3.05
CA VAL A 64 22.39 -6.84 -4.40
C VAL A 64 22.18 -5.34 -4.31
N GLY A 65 22.94 -4.57 -5.09
CA GLY A 65 22.78 -3.12 -5.21
C GLY A 65 21.47 -2.78 -5.95
N LYS A 66 20.86 -1.65 -5.57
CA LYS A 66 19.56 -1.20 -6.09
C LYS A 66 19.52 -1.10 -7.61
N ASP A 67 20.56 -0.53 -8.24
CA ASP A 67 20.60 -0.31 -9.69
C ASP A 67 20.82 -1.62 -10.45
N ARG A 68 21.60 -2.54 -9.87
CA ARG A 68 21.76 -3.89 -10.40
C ARG A 68 20.44 -4.66 -10.33
N PHE A 69 19.72 -4.58 -9.24
CA PHE A 69 18.40 -5.19 -9.12
C PHE A 69 17.38 -4.54 -10.07
N TYR A 70 17.39 -3.21 -10.23
CA TYR A 70 16.49 -2.54 -11.16
C TYR A 70 16.66 -3.01 -12.60
N ARG A 71 17.90 -3.24 -13.05
CA ARG A 71 18.17 -3.85 -14.36
C ARG A 71 17.56 -5.25 -14.47
N VAL A 72 17.78 -6.10 -13.47
CA VAL A 72 17.18 -7.44 -13.42
C VAL A 72 15.65 -7.35 -13.49
N TYR A 73 15.04 -6.46 -12.71
CA TYR A 73 13.60 -6.24 -12.68
C TYR A 73 13.02 -5.84 -14.06
N CYS A 74 13.74 -4.99 -14.79
CA CYS A 74 13.35 -4.59 -16.16
C CYS A 74 13.55 -5.73 -17.16
N GLU A 75 14.67 -6.46 -17.11
CA GLU A 75 14.96 -7.61 -17.96
C GLU A 75 13.94 -8.74 -17.80
N GLU A 76 13.44 -8.95 -16.58
CA GLU A 76 12.38 -9.92 -16.28
C GLU A 76 10.95 -9.41 -16.58
N ASN A 77 10.81 -8.21 -17.15
CA ASN A 77 9.52 -7.60 -17.49
C ASN A 77 8.53 -7.50 -16.29
N LEU A 78 9.03 -7.34 -15.07
CA LEU A 78 8.22 -7.25 -13.85
C LEU A 78 7.60 -5.86 -13.64
N GLY A 79 7.75 -4.95 -14.59
CA GLY A 79 7.27 -3.57 -14.53
C GLY A 79 5.75 -3.46 -14.40
N LEU A 80 5.28 -2.74 -13.37
CA LEU A 80 3.85 -2.43 -13.24
C LEU A 80 3.40 -1.46 -14.32
N ARG A 81 2.33 -1.80 -15.03
CA ARG A 81 1.68 -0.86 -15.94
C ARG A 81 1.03 0.25 -15.12
N ARG A 82 1.52 1.48 -15.26
CA ARG A 82 0.95 2.66 -14.59
C ARG A 82 0.30 3.58 -15.61
N LYS A 83 -0.96 3.97 -15.36
CA LYS A 83 -1.52 5.16 -16.01
C LYS A 83 -0.74 6.37 -15.49
N ARG A 84 -0.25 7.23 -16.40
CA ARG A 84 0.35 8.51 -15.99
C ARG A 84 -0.76 9.36 -15.36
N PRO A 85 -0.61 9.78 -14.09
CA PRO A 85 -1.59 10.69 -13.50
C PRO A 85 -1.53 12.04 -14.24
N TRP A 86 -2.70 12.59 -14.55
CA TRP A 86 -2.78 13.99 -14.97
C TRP A 86 -2.36 14.85 -13.80
N ARG A 87 -1.38 15.73 -14.04
CA ARG A 87 -0.97 16.71 -13.03
C ARG A 87 -2.01 17.82 -12.99
N HIS A 88 -2.84 17.86 -11.95
CA HIS A 88 -3.60 19.05 -11.62
C HIS A 88 -2.69 20.04 -10.90
N VAL A 89 -2.61 21.28 -11.42
CA VAL A 89 -1.97 22.37 -10.73
C VAL A 89 -2.84 22.71 -9.52
N SER A 90 -2.29 22.57 -8.34
CA SER A 90 -3.03 22.80 -7.11
C SER A 90 -2.81 24.23 -6.62
N ALA A 91 -3.88 24.89 -6.18
CA ALA A 91 -3.85 26.26 -5.65
C ALA A 91 -2.92 26.40 -4.43
N VAL A 92 -2.23 27.54 -4.37
CA VAL A 92 -1.06 27.78 -3.53
C VAL A 92 -1.35 27.99 -2.03
N HIS A 93 -2.61 28.25 -1.62
CA HIS A 93 -2.93 28.57 -0.22
C HIS A 93 -3.63 27.40 0.48
N ARG A 94 -2.86 26.55 1.12
CA ARG A 94 -3.36 25.46 1.96
C ARG A 94 -2.89 25.67 3.39
N VAL A 95 -3.81 25.95 4.29
CA VAL A 95 -3.55 25.78 5.72
C VAL A 95 -3.54 24.27 5.95
N ALA A 96 -2.35 23.69 6.10
CA ALA A 96 -2.19 22.28 6.42
C ALA A 96 -2.73 22.00 7.83
N LYS A 97 -3.46 20.89 8.00
CA LYS A 97 -3.77 20.37 9.34
C LYS A 97 -2.46 20.04 10.03
N GLN A 98 -2.41 20.23 11.35
CA GLN A 98 -1.24 19.80 12.13
C GLN A 98 -1.02 18.30 11.93
N PRO A 99 0.17 17.87 11.45
CA PRO A 99 0.49 16.46 11.31
C PRO A 99 0.51 15.78 12.68
N ALA A 100 0.27 14.48 12.70
CA ALA A 100 0.51 13.68 13.90
C ALA A 100 2.02 13.57 14.14
N GLU A 101 2.48 13.76 15.37
CA GLU A 101 3.89 13.77 15.77
C GLU A 101 4.29 12.51 16.55
N ARG A 102 3.31 11.75 17.07
CA ARG A 102 3.53 10.54 17.86
C ARG A 102 2.49 9.47 17.57
N PRO A 103 2.79 8.18 17.89
CA PRO A 103 1.82 7.11 17.82
C PRO A 103 0.58 7.42 18.66
N ASN A 104 -0.56 6.99 18.16
CA ASN A 104 -1.84 7.10 18.86
C ASN A 104 -2.31 8.55 19.11
N GLU A 105 -1.74 9.53 18.43
CA GLU A 105 -2.16 10.93 18.56
C GLU A 105 -3.38 11.25 17.69
N VAL A 106 -3.34 10.86 16.42
CA VAL A 106 -4.43 11.14 15.46
C VAL A 106 -4.82 9.86 14.74
N TRP A 107 -6.07 9.46 14.90
CA TRP A 107 -6.63 8.38 14.07
C TRP A 107 -7.40 8.98 12.89
N GLY A 108 -7.23 8.37 11.74
CA GLY A 108 -7.99 8.70 10.54
C GLY A 108 -9.03 7.63 10.26
N MET A 109 -10.26 8.05 9.97
CA MET A 109 -11.35 7.12 9.65
C MET A 109 -12.00 7.48 8.33
N ASP A 110 -12.45 6.45 7.60
CA ASP A 110 -13.22 6.63 6.37
C ASP A 110 -13.97 5.34 6.00
N PHE A 111 -14.99 5.48 5.15
CA PHE A 111 -15.74 4.36 4.63
C PHE A 111 -15.35 4.01 3.20
N VAL A 112 -15.25 2.71 2.94
CA VAL A 112 -15.05 2.18 1.59
C VAL A 112 -16.18 1.22 1.27
N ALA A 113 -16.85 1.42 0.13
CA ALA A 113 -17.90 0.54 -0.35
C ALA A 113 -17.33 -0.50 -1.32
N ASP A 114 -17.90 -1.70 -1.27
CA ASP A 114 -17.65 -2.80 -2.22
C ASP A 114 -18.89 -3.69 -2.33
N GLN A 115 -18.78 -4.84 -2.98
CA GLN A 115 -19.88 -5.79 -3.13
C GLN A 115 -19.39 -7.24 -3.04
N LEU A 116 -20.29 -8.12 -2.62
CA LEU A 116 -20.10 -9.56 -2.68
C LEU A 116 -20.27 -10.09 -4.13
N ALA A 117 -19.88 -11.33 -4.35
CA ALA A 117 -20.00 -12.00 -5.65
C ALA A 117 -21.47 -12.10 -6.13
N ASP A 118 -22.43 -12.13 -5.21
CA ASP A 118 -23.87 -12.12 -5.48
C ASP A 118 -24.45 -10.71 -5.75
N GLY A 119 -23.61 -9.67 -5.74
CA GLY A 119 -24.00 -8.28 -5.98
C GLY A 119 -24.48 -7.52 -4.75
N ARG A 120 -24.63 -8.16 -3.59
CA ARG A 120 -24.98 -7.45 -2.35
C ARG A 120 -23.88 -6.48 -1.95
N LYS A 121 -24.26 -5.25 -1.71
CA LYS A 121 -23.31 -4.19 -1.29
C LYS A 121 -22.81 -4.45 0.13
N ILE A 122 -21.53 -4.26 0.32
CA ILE A 122 -20.88 -4.22 1.62
C ILE A 122 -20.20 -2.87 1.83
N ARG A 123 -20.04 -2.50 3.07
CA ARG A 123 -19.36 -1.28 3.48
C ARG A 123 -18.28 -1.64 4.47
N THR A 124 -17.13 -1.00 4.38
CA THR A 124 -16.02 -1.19 5.32
C THR A 124 -15.68 0.15 5.97
N LEU A 125 -15.50 0.16 7.29
CA LEU A 125 -14.94 1.26 8.04
C LEU A 125 -13.44 1.00 8.22
N THR A 126 -12.60 1.89 7.71
CA THR A 126 -11.15 1.81 7.89
C THR A 126 -10.70 2.79 8.98
N ILE A 127 -9.86 2.33 9.90
CA ILE A 127 -9.30 3.13 10.98
C ILE A 127 -7.78 2.97 10.97
N ILE A 128 -7.06 4.07 10.84
CA ILE A 128 -5.59 4.08 10.73
C ILE A 128 -4.97 5.10 11.68
N ASP A 129 -3.82 4.79 12.21
CA ASP A 129 -2.96 5.76 12.88
C ASP A 129 -2.24 6.63 11.84
N LEU A 130 -2.42 7.94 11.91
CA LEU A 130 -1.86 8.86 10.91
C LEU A 130 -0.36 9.08 11.04
N PHE A 131 0.24 8.76 12.18
CA PHE A 131 1.67 8.82 12.40
C PHE A 131 2.36 7.53 11.94
N THR A 132 1.99 6.40 12.52
CA THR A 132 2.62 5.10 12.25
C THR A 132 2.19 4.47 10.92
N ARG A 133 1.10 4.94 10.32
CA ARG A 133 0.44 4.34 9.14
C ARG A 133 -0.13 2.95 9.41
N GLU A 134 -0.19 2.54 10.65
CA GLU A 134 -0.75 1.26 11.07
C GLU A 134 -2.26 1.23 10.83
N CYS A 135 -2.76 0.18 10.22
CA CYS A 135 -4.19 -0.07 10.11
C CYS A 135 -4.68 -0.68 11.42
N LEU A 136 -5.34 0.14 12.23
CA LEU A 136 -5.81 -0.25 13.56
C LEU A 136 -6.99 -1.21 13.49
N GLY A 137 -7.90 -1.00 12.51
CA GLY A 137 -9.05 -1.86 12.30
C GLY A 137 -9.71 -1.64 10.96
N ILE A 138 -10.38 -2.69 10.46
CA ILE A 138 -11.30 -2.62 9.33
C ILE A 138 -12.57 -3.39 9.72
N GLU A 139 -13.68 -2.67 9.89
CA GLU A 139 -14.98 -3.27 10.14
C GLU A 139 -15.68 -3.54 8.81
N VAL A 140 -16.35 -4.68 8.71
CA VAL A 140 -17.04 -5.11 7.49
C VAL A 140 -18.49 -5.44 7.81
N GLY A 141 -19.44 -4.78 7.13
CA GLY A 141 -20.86 -4.99 7.30
C GLY A 141 -21.66 -4.67 6.04
N PHE A 142 -22.90 -5.13 5.97
CA PHE A 142 -23.86 -4.72 4.94
C PHE A 142 -24.29 -3.27 5.16
N SER A 143 -24.39 -2.87 6.42
CA SER A 143 -24.72 -1.52 6.84
C SER A 143 -23.94 -1.23 8.11
N LEU A 144 -23.07 -0.22 8.08
CA LEU A 144 -22.33 0.26 9.25
C LEU A 144 -22.90 1.61 9.66
N LYS A 145 -23.54 1.62 10.84
CA LYS A 145 -24.17 2.80 11.44
C LYS A 145 -23.27 3.40 12.53
N ALA A 146 -23.64 4.55 13.07
CA ALA A 146 -22.91 5.19 14.16
C ALA A 146 -22.62 4.28 15.35
N ASN A 147 -23.55 3.39 15.72
CA ASN A 147 -23.34 2.39 16.79
C ASN A 147 -22.20 1.43 16.47
N ASP A 148 -22.07 1.01 15.20
CA ASP A 148 -21.00 0.09 14.78
C ASP A 148 -19.63 0.80 14.83
N VAL A 149 -19.62 2.10 14.48
CA VAL A 149 -18.42 2.95 14.61
C VAL A 149 -18.00 3.04 16.08
N VAL A 150 -18.93 3.40 16.97
CA VAL A 150 -18.67 3.48 18.43
C VAL A 150 -18.20 2.14 18.99
N ALA A 151 -18.82 1.02 18.57
CA ALA A 151 -18.38 -0.31 18.98
C ALA A 151 -16.94 -0.62 18.53
N ALA A 152 -16.57 -0.20 17.34
CA ALA A 152 -15.19 -0.34 16.84
C ALA A 152 -14.22 0.52 17.67
N MET A 153 -14.60 1.76 17.97
CA MET A 153 -13.81 2.66 18.81
C MET A 153 -13.56 2.11 20.20
N ASN A 154 -14.61 1.58 20.86
CA ASN A 154 -14.49 0.95 22.19
C ASN A 154 -13.57 -0.29 22.18
N ARG A 155 -13.53 -1.05 21.08
CA ARG A 155 -12.57 -2.16 20.94
C ARG A 155 -11.14 -1.67 20.83
N LEU A 156 -10.93 -0.62 20.03
CA LEU A 156 -9.59 -0.03 19.82
C LEU A 156 -9.09 0.67 21.10
N GLU A 157 -9.95 1.36 21.82
CA GLU A 157 -9.63 1.96 23.11
C GLU A 157 -9.03 0.93 24.08
N ARG A 158 -9.67 -0.24 24.23
CA ARG A 158 -9.17 -1.31 25.10
C ARG A 158 -7.83 -1.89 24.66
N ALA A 159 -7.56 -1.88 23.35
CA ALA A 159 -6.35 -2.47 22.80
C ALA A 159 -5.17 -1.49 22.75
N ARG A 160 -5.44 -0.18 22.61
CA ARG A 160 -4.43 0.85 22.30
C ARG A 160 -4.54 2.14 23.09
N GLY A 161 -5.59 2.30 23.89
CA GLY A 161 -5.93 3.57 24.51
C GLY A 161 -6.70 4.50 23.57
N ILE A 162 -6.79 5.75 23.95
CA ILE A 162 -7.63 6.79 23.31
C ILE A 162 -6.73 7.73 22.50
N PRO A 163 -7.10 8.08 21.24
CA PRO A 163 -6.38 9.09 20.49
C PRO A 163 -6.70 10.50 21.01
N ALA A 164 -5.80 11.44 20.80
CA ALA A 164 -6.09 12.84 21.10
C ALA A 164 -7.09 13.45 20.09
N ARG A 165 -7.00 13.02 18.83
CA ARG A 165 -7.85 13.54 17.73
C ARG A 165 -8.29 12.43 16.79
N ILE A 166 -9.47 12.61 16.18
CA ILE A 166 -9.98 11.75 15.11
C ILE A 166 -10.23 12.60 13.88
N SER A 167 -9.59 12.26 12.76
CA SER A 167 -9.82 12.91 11.46
C SER A 167 -10.75 12.03 10.61
N CYS A 168 -11.90 12.56 10.22
CA CYS A 168 -12.91 11.88 9.42
C CYS A 168 -13.61 12.85 8.45
N ASP A 169 -14.41 12.30 7.55
CA ASP A 169 -15.30 13.12 6.72
C ASP A 169 -16.54 13.58 7.48
N ASN A 170 -17.41 14.38 6.82
CA ASN A 170 -18.67 14.85 7.40
C ASN A 170 -19.82 13.85 7.19
N GLY A 171 -19.55 12.56 7.09
CA GLY A 171 -20.57 11.53 6.99
C GLY A 171 -21.50 11.52 8.21
N SER A 172 -22.78 11.20 8.00
CA SER A 172 -23.78 11.16 9.07
C SER A 172 -23.43 10.21 10.21
N GLU A 173 -22.64 9.19 9.93
CA GLU A 173 -22.17 8.19 10.87
C GLU A 173 -21.09 8.73 11.81
N PHE A 174 -20.35 9.73 11.37
CA PHE A 174 -19.29 10.39 12.17
C PHE A 174 -19.80 11.67 12.81
N ALA A 175 -20.67 12.43 12.12
CA ALA A 175 -21.26 13.68 12.60
C ALA A 175 -22.59 13.45 13.35
N GLY A 176 -22.83 12.23 13.82
CA GLY A 176 -24.03 11.87 14.56
C GLY A 176 -23.84 11.91 16.08
N GLY A 177 -24.91 12.22 16.81
CA GLY A 177 -24.86 12.42 18.27
C GLY A 177 -24.21 11.30 19.10
N GLN A 178 -24.17 10.07 18.59
CA GLN A 178 -23.52 8.95 19.28
C GLN A 178 -21.99 9.05 19.24
N MET A 179 -21.44 9.40 18.08
CA MET A 179 -19.99 9.58 17.95
C MET A 179 -19.53 10.86 18.65
N ASP A 180 -20.34 11.92 18.60
CA ASP A 180 -20.10 13.14 19.36
C ASP A 180 -20.10 12.89 20.87
N LEU A 181 -21.06 12.11 21.36
CA LEU A 181 -21.15 11.73 22.78
C LEU A 181 -19.94 10.88 23.19
N TRP A 182 -19.53 9.93 22.36
CA TRP A 182 -18.34 9.12 22.63
C TRP A 182 -17.08 10.00 22.68
N ALA A 183 -16.90 10.89 21.70
CA ALA A 183 -15.76 11.79 21.63
C ALA A 183 -15.72 12.74 22.84
N TYR A 184 -16.86 13.28 23.22
CA TYR A 184 -16.99 14.14 24.42
C TYR A 184 -16.62 13.38 25.70
N SER A 185 -17.18 12.17 25.91
CA SER A 185 -16.92 11.39 27.12
C SER A 185 -15.45 10.96 27.27
N HIS A 186 -14.74 10.82 26.14
CA HIS A 186 -13.33 10.44 26.11
C HIS A 186 -12.36 11.62 25.88
N GLN A 187 -12.88 12.86 25.84
CA GLN A 187 -12.10 14.07 25.58
C GLN A 187 -11.32 14.03 24.26
N VAL A 188 -11.88 13.39 23.23
CA VAL A 188 -11.31 13.25 21.90
C VAL A 188 -11.78 14.42 21.01
N GLN A 189 -10.87 15.09 20.36
CA GLN A 189 -11.21 16.13 19.41
C GLN A 189 -11.61 15.53 18.06
N MET A 190 -12.84 15.83 17.60
CA MET A 190 -13.28 15.49 16.24
C MET A 190 -12.78 16.56 15.25
N ASP A 191 -12.00 16.11 14.26
CA ASP A 191 -11.41 16.97 13.23
C ASP A 191 -12.02 16.61 11.87
N PHE A 192 -13.15 17.23 11.56
CA PHE A 192 -13.87 17.02 10.31
C PHE A 192 -13.14 17.64 9.12
N ASN A 193 -13.08 16.88 8.03
CA ASN A 193 -12.49 17.33 6.79
C ASN A 193 -13.35 18.44 6.16
N ARG A 194 -12.71 19.49 5.67
CA ARG A 194 -13.43 20.60 5.01
C ARG A 194 -14.02 20.12 3.68
N ARG A 195 -15.26 20.48 3.40
CA ARG A 195 -15.93 20.15 2.13
C ARG A 195 -15.12 20.62 0.93
N GLY A 196 -14.93 19.75 -0.07
CA GLY A 196 -14.21 20.10 -1.29
C GLY A 196 -12.68 20.22 -1.15
N LYS A 197 -12.09 19.79 -0.01
CA LYS A 197 -10.64 19.78 0.20
C LYS A 197 -10.11 18.35 0.43
N PRO A 198 -9.85 17.59 -0.63
CA PRO A 198 -9.38 16.21 -0.53
C PRO A 198 -8.04 16.06 0.20
N THR A 199 -7.25 17.12 0.28
CA THR A 199 -5.95 17.09 0.98
C THR A 199 -6.05 16.92 2.48
N ASP A 200 -7.18 17.23 3.08
CA ASP A 200 -7.37 17.14 4.52
C ASP A 200 -7.37 15.67 5.00
N ASN A 201 -7.67 14.72 4.10
CA ASN A 201 -7.69 13.27 4.37
C ASN A 201 -6.72 12.46 3.49
N ALA A 202 -5.72 13.10 2.89
CA ALA A 202 -4.85 12.47 1.90
C ALA A 202 -4.18 11.16 2.36
N THR A 203 -3.90 11.02 3.67
CA THR A 203 -3.32 9.80 4.23
C THR A 203 -4.31 8.65 4.22
N VAL A 204 -5.55 8.89 4.66
CA VAL A 204 -6.62 7.89 4.67
C VAL A 204 -7.03 7.54 3.24
N GLU A 205 -7.17 8.51 2.35
CA GLU A 205 -7.43 8.29 0.93
C GLU A 205 -6.33 7.43 0.28
N SER A 206 -5.05 7.73 0.57
CA SER A 206 -3.93 6.93 0.10
C SER A 206 -3.95 5.52 0.64
N PHE A 207 -4.37 5.31 1.90
CA PHE A 207 -4.57 3.99 2.48
C PHE A 207 -5.71 3.26 1.77
N ASN A 208 -6.88 3.88 1.66
CA ASN A 208 -8.06 3.31 1.01
C ASN A 208 -7.81 2.95 -0.46
N GLY A 209 -7.01 3.76 -1.18
CA GLY A 209 -6.55 3.43 -2.52
C GLY A 209 -5.76 2.12 -2.56
N LYS A 210 -4.86 1.89 -1.59
CA LYS A 210 -4.09 0.65 -1.48
C LYS A 210 -4.95 -0.53 -1.05
N PHE A 211 -5.84 -0.32 -0.09
CA PHE A 211 -6.82 -1.31 0.34
C PHE A 211 -7.69 -1.78 -0.84
N ARG A 212 -8.19 -0.83 -1.64
CA ARG A 212 -8.95 -1.14 -2.84
C ARG A 212 -8.11 -1.91 -3.87
N GLU A 213 -6.89 -1.45 -4.17
CA GLU A 213 -6.06 -2.06 -5.19
C GLU A 213 -5.48 -3.43 -4.78
N GLU A 214 -5.08 -3.57 -3.52
CA GLU A 214 -4.30 -4.72 -3.05
C GLU A 214 -5.18 -5.79 -2.36
N CYS A 215 -6.41 -5.43 -1.93
CA CYS A 215 -7.36 -6.34 -1.29
C CYS A 215 -8.68 -6.44 -2.04
N LEU A 216 -9.47 -5.37 -2.10
CA LEU A 216 -10.84 -5.43 -2.61
C LEU A 216 -10.88 -5.89 -4.09
N ASN A 217 -10.07 -5.26 -4.95
CA ASN A 217 -10.00 -5.62 -6.38
C ASN A 217 -9.22 -6.91 -6.66
N ALA A 218 -8.54 -7.48 -5.65
CA ALA A 218 -7.77 -8.70 -5.80
C ALA A 218 -8.54 -9.97 -5.41
N HIS A 219 -9.70 -9.80 -4.77
CA HIS A 219 -10.49 -10.92 -4.24
C HIS A 219 -11.96 -10.84 -4.70
N TRP A 220 -12.56 -12.01 -4.88
CA TRP A 220 -14.00 -12.19 -4.93
C TRP A 220 -14.47 -12.59 -3.52
N PHE A 221 -15.49 -11.93 -3.00
CA PHE A 221 -16.04 -12.21 -1.68
C PHE A 221 -17.35 -12.98 -1.82
N GLU A 222 -17.35 -14.24 -1.41
CA GLU A 222 -18.52 -15.12 -1.53
C GLU A 222 -19.57 -14.84 -0.45
N SER A 223 -19.11 -14.47 0.73
CA SER A 223 -19.96 -14.11 1.88
C SER A 223 -19.32 -12.97 2.68
N ILE A 224 -20.07 -12.42 3.63
CA ILE A 224 -19.55 -11.39 4.52
C ILE A 224 -18.46 -11.94 5.46
N GLU A 225 -18.55 -13.20 5.85
CA GLU A 225 -17.57 -13.92 6.66
C GLU A 225 -16.27 -14.13 5.86
N ASP A 226 -16.41 -14.49 4.59
CA ASP A 226 -15.26 -14.61 3.68
C ASP A 226 -14.58 -13.27 3.44
N ALA A 227 -15.38 -12.19 3.28
CA ALA A 227 -14.86 -10.83 3.17
C ALA A 227 -14.08 -10.43 4.43
N ARG A 228 -14.64 -10.65 5.63
CA ARG A 228 -13.97 -10.37 6.91
C ARG A 228 -12.64 -11.10 7.00
N ARG A 229 -12.62 -12.40 6.73
CA ARG A 229 -11.40 -13.22 6.79
C ARG A 229 -10.31 -12.73 5.85
N LYS A 230 -10.64 -12.46 4.58
CA LYS A 230 -9.69 -12.00 3.56
C LYS A 230 -9.17 -10.59 3.87
N ILE A 231 -10.04 -9.72 4.34
CA ILE A 231 -9.70 -8.33 4.71
C ILE A 231 -8.82 -8.32 5.96
N ASP A 232 -9.10 -9.14 6.97
CA ASP A 232 -8.25 -9.25 8.17
C ASP A 232 -6.86 -9.82 7.83
N ALA A 233 -6.79 -10.83 6.97
CA ALA A 233 -5.52 -11.35 6.49
C ALA A 233 -4.70 -10.29 5.75
N TRP A 234 -5.36 -9.48 4.90
CA TRP A 234 -4.70 -8.36 4.22
C TRP A 234 -4.26 -7.27 5.21
N ARG A 235 -5.08 -6.92 6.21
CA ARG A 235 -4.74 -5.94 7.26
C ARG A 235 -3.50 -6.38 8.03
N TRP A 236 -3.43 -7.65 8.40
CA TRP A 236 -2.26 -8.22 9.06
C TRP A 236 -1.02 -8.10 8.17
N ASP A 237 -1.11 -8.53 6.92
CA ASP A 237 -0.01 -8.42 5.95
C ASP A 237 0.43 -6.96 5.71
N TYR A 238 -0.52 -6.04 5.65
CA TYR A 238 -0.25 -4.61 5.51
C TYR A 238 0.56 -4.07 6.68
N ASN A 239 0.25 -4.46 7.90
CA ASN A 239 0.94 -3.99 9.10
C ASN A 239 2.30 -4.66 9.31
N GLU A 240 2.38 -5.98 9.11
CA GLU A 240 3.55 -6.78 9.48
C GLU A 240 4.59 -6.92 8.36
N HIS A 241 4.15 -6.94 7.09
CA HIS A 241 5.04 -7.32 5.97
C HIS A 241 5.19 -6.25 4.89
N ARG A 242 4.30 -5.28 4.85
CA ARG A 242 4.29 -4.29 3.78
C ARG A 242 5.25 -3.13 4.04
N PRO A 243 6.37 -3.00 3.28
CA PRO A 243 7.30 -1.89 3.48
C PRO A 243 6.70 -0.56 2.99
N HIS A 244 6.90 0.50 3.76
CA HIS A 244 6.43 1.84 3.45
C HIS A 244 7.59 2.80 3.17
N ARG A 245 7.53 3.51 2.04
CA ARG A 245 8.56 4.49 1.69
C ARG A 245 8.59 5.66 2.69
N SER A 246 7.43 6.09 3.16
CA SER A 246 7.30 7.18 4.14
C SER A 246 7.79 6.80 5.53
N LEU A 247 8.04 5.52 5.77
CA LEU A 247 8.58 4.97 7.01
C LEU A 247 9.98 4.38 6.78
N GLU A 248 10.75 4.95 5.86
CA GLU A 248 12.13 4.53 5.54
C GLU A 248 12.26 3.05 5.14
N GLY A 249 11.17 2.45 4.65
CA GLY A 249 11.14 1.03 4.27
C GLY A 249 10.71 0.10 5.40
N LEU A 250 10.44 0.62 6.59
CA LEU A 250 9.86 -0.16 7.67
C LEU A 250 8.38 -0.50 7.37
N THR A 251 7.90 -1.56 8.00
CA THR A 251 6.47 -1.83 8.06
C THR A 251 5.81 -0.89 9.08
N PRO A 252 4.49 -0.68 9.02
CA PRO A 252 3.80 0.10 10.03
C PRO A 252 4.07 -0.41 11.45
N ARG A 253 4.08 -1.73 11.64
CA ARG A 253 4.35 -2.36 12.94
C ARG A 253 5.77 -2.12 13.45
N GLU A 254 6.78 -2.32 12.60
CA GLU A 254 8.18 -2.04 12.95
C GLU A 254 8.37 -0.57 13.33
N PHE A 255 7.75 0.34 12.56
CA PHE A 255 7.84 1.77 12.84
C PHE A 255 7.14 2.14 14.16
N ALA A 256 5.96 1.56 14.44
CA ALA A 256 5.23 1.80 15.68
C ALA A 256 6.04 1.34 16.91
N LEU A 257 6.68 0.16 16.84
CA LEU A 257 7.55 -0.34 17.90
C LEU A 257 8.75 0.57 18.16
N LYS A 258 9.40 1.04 17.09
CA LYS A 258 10.55 1.94 17.18
C LYS A 258 10.17 3.33 17.74
N ALA A 259 8.97 3.81 17.45
CA ALA A 259 8.52 5.13 17.90
C ALA A 259 7.91 5.12 19.31
N GLY A 260 7.57 3.93 19.85
CA GLY A 260 7.08 3.77 21.23
C GLY A 260 8.15 3.40 22.25
N SER A 261 9.38 3.21 21.78
CA SER A 261 10.59 3.01 22.59
C SER A 261 11.29 4.32 22.85
#